data_5263289da7c56f420d0ff78ad84b59f5
#
_entry.id   5263289da7c56f420d0ff78ad84b59f5
#
_cell.length_a   1.000
_cell.length_b   1.000
_cell.length_c   1.000
_cell.angle_alpha   90.00
_cell.angle_beta   90.00
_cell.angle_gamma   90.00
#
_symmetry.space_group_name_H-M   'P 1'
#
loop_
_entity.id
_entity.type
_entity.pdbx_description
1 polymer ?
#
loop_
_entity_poly.entity_id
_entity_poly.type
_entity_poly.pdbx_seq_one_letter_code
_entity_poly.pdbx_strand_id
1 'polypeptide(L)'
;MRRRLGVPAAGVIFFFTLAFITFLTGSRPPGAADLQTLEIASKSGVHPFAVELAVNDEERARGLMYRKELPEGRGMLFDFKRDQNVSMWMENTYVSLDMIFIRADGRILRIAENTQPLSRAIISSGGPVRGVLEVVAGTARKLGIAAGDKVAHPMFQGH
;
A
#
# COMPACT_ATOMS: atom_id res chain seq x y z
N MET A 1 28.32 84.34 -21.92
CA MET A 1 29.04 83.27 -21.22
C MET A 1 28.10 82.56 -20.21
N ARG A 2 27.52 81.42 -20.59
CA ARG A 2 26.69 80.57 -19.68
C ARG A 2 27.20 79.18 -19.79
N ARG A 3 27.83 78.69 -18.70
CA ARG A 3 28.31 77.33 -18.53
C ARG A 3 27.11 76.45 -18.23
N ARG A 4 26.89 75.40 -19.02
CA ARG A 4 25.95 74.30 -18.70
C ARG A 4 26.68 73.25 -17.85
N LEU A 5 26.17 72.97 -16.63
CA LEU A 5 26.58 71.87 -15.79
C LEU A 5 25.86 70.64 -16.31
N GLY A 6 26.64 69.60 -16.64
CA GLY A 6 26.12 68.27 -16.96
C GLY A 6 25.81 67.48 -15.71
N VAL A 7 24.67 66.84 -15.73
CA VAL A 7 24.22 65.89 -14.65
C VAL A 7 24.72 64.49 -15.00
N PRO A 8 25.37 63.75 -14.10
CA PRO A 8 25.75 62.37 -14.36
C PRO A 8 24.54 61.45 -14.20
N ALA A 9 24.36 60.56 -15.17
CA ALA A 9 23.35 59.51 -15.16
C ALA A 9 23.71 58.45 -14.09
N ALA A 10 22.82 58.26 -13.15
CA ALA A 10 22.92 57.16 -12.15
C ALA A 10 22.54 55.86 -12.82
N GLY A 11 23.52 54.95 -12.96
CA GLY A 11 23.30 53.61 -13.43
C GLY A 11 22.66 52.77 -12.32
N VAL A 12 21.45 52.27 -12.59
CA VAL A 12 20.77 51.32 -11.71
C VAL A 12 21.35 49.91 -11.95
N ILE A 13 22.10 49.41 -11.01
CA ILE A 13 22.60 48.02 -11.02
C ILE A 13 21.51 47.12 -10.46
N PHE A 14 20.88 46.33 -11.34
CA PHE A 14 19.96 45.25 -10.93
C PHE A 14 20.78 44.07 -10.43
N PHE A 15 20.76 43.86 -9.14
CA PHE A 15 21.23 42.57 -8.55
C PHE A 15 20.18 41.49 -8.77
N PHE A 16 20.43 40.59 -9.72
CA PHE A 16 19.70 39.32 -9.80
C PHE A 16 20.16 38.40 -8.67
N THR A 17 19.38 38.31 -7.60
CA THR A 17 19.55 37.28 -6.60
C THR A 17 19.03 35.94 -7.16
N LEU A 18 19.95 35.10 -7.59
CA LEU A 18 19.65 33.70 -7.98
C LEU A 18 19.33 32.91 -6.69
N ALA A 19 18.03 32.71 -6.43
CA ALA A 19 17.58 31.83 -5.35
C ALA A 19 17.90 30.39 -5.72
N PHE A 20 18.95 29.84 -5.10
CA PHE A 20 19.27 28.40 -5.17
C PHE A 20 18.20 27.65 -4.36
N ILE A 21 17.20 27.08 -5.03
CA ILE A 21 16.28 26.12 -4.43
C ILE A 21 17.05 24.82 -4.29
N THR A 22 17.60 24.58 -3.09
CA THR A 22 18.14 23.27 -2.73
C THR A 22 16.98 22.31 -2.55
N PHE A 23 16.76 21.43 -3.54
CA PHE A 23 15.94 20.24 -3.37
C PHE A 23 16.62 19.38 -2.32
N LEU A 24 16.08 19.37 -1.10
CA LEU A 24 16.42 18.35 -0.10
C LEU A 24 15.87 17.02 -0.65
N THR A 25 16.72 16.24 -1.28
CA THR A 25 16.47 14.80 -1.49
C THR A 25 16.54 14.13 -0.12
N GLY A 26 15.38 14.04 0.53
CA GLY A 26 15.24 13.31 1.79
C GLY A 26 15.62 11.86 1.54
N SER A 27 16.79 11.45 2.03
CA SER A 27 17.21 10.05 2.05
C SER A 27 16.20 9.28 2.91
N ARG A 28 15.47 8.36 2.29
CA ARG A 28 14.53 7.48 2.97
C ARG A 28 15.31 6.59 3.94
N PRO A 29 14.88 6.41 5.20
CA PRO A 29 15.54 5.52 6.15
C PRO A 29 15.52 4.09 5.57
N PRO A 30 16.64 3.34 5.66
CA PRO A 30 16.69 1.95 5.23
C PRO A 30 15.68 1.13 6.05
N GLY A 31 14.77 0.43 5.40
CA GLY A 31 13.77 -0.45 6.03
C GLY A 31 12.32 0.04 6.01
N ALA A 32 12.02 1.24 5.53
CA ALA A 32 10.64 1.63 5.31
C ALA A 32 10.12 0.95 4.02
N ALA A 33 9.24 -0.04 4.16
CA ALA A 33 8.57 -0.67 3.02
C ALA A 33 7.83 0.39 2.19
N ASP A 34 7.89 0.28 0.85
CA ASP A 34 7.10 1.14 -0.04
C ASP A 34 5.63 0.77 0.11
N LEU A 35 4.89 1.65 0.79
CA LEU A 35 3.46 1.47 0.97
C LEU A 35 2.74 1.94 -0.27
N GLN A 36 1.82 1.10 -0.75
CA GLN A 36 0.90 1.44 -1.82
C GLN A 36 -0.51 1.60 -1.28
N THR A 37 -1.31 2.44 -1.94
CA THR A 37 -2.72 2.58 -1.59
C THR A 37 -3.52 1.50 -2.30
N LEU A 38 -4.33 0.78 -1.53
CA LEU A 38 -5.35 -0.15 -1.99
C LEU A 38 -6.69 0.33 -1.45
N GLU A 39 -7.74 0.28 -2.25
CA GLU A 39 -9.08 0.66 -1.82
C GLU A 39 -10.05 -0.52 -1.98
N ILE A 40 -10.97 -0.68 -1.04
CA ILE A 40 -12.05 -1.66 -1.12
C ILE A 40 -13.38 -0.90 -1.13
N ALA A 41 -14.13 -1.04 -2.22
CA ALA A 41 -15.50 -0.54 -2.32
C ALA A 41 -16.47 -1.61 -1.82
N SER A 42 -17.12 -1.32 -0.69
CA SER A 42 -18.15 -2.15 -0.06
C SER A 42 -19.49 -1.42 0.00
N LYS A 43 -20.51 -2.07 0.53
CA LYS A 43 -21.82 -1.43 0.76
C LYS A 43 -21.77 -0.27 1.75
N SER A 44 -20.79 -0.26 2.66
CA SER A 44 -20.62 0.80 3.68
C SER A 44 -19.80 1.99 3.17
N GLY A 45 -19.16 1.89 1.98
CA GLY A 45 -18.35 2.94 1.38
C GLY A 45 -17.03 2.43 0.82
N VAL A 46 -16.10 3.37 0.57
CA VAL A 46 -14.74 3.07 0.09
C VAL A 46 -13.78 3.15 1.27
N HIS A 47 -12.99 2.10 1.44
CA HIS A 47 -12.05 1.92 2.55
C HIS A 47 -10.61 1.87 2.03
N PRO A 48 -9.78 2.89 2.29
CA PRO A 48 -8.37 2.89 1.90
C PRO A 48 -7.52 2.10 2.90
N PHE A 49 -6.52 1.39 2.35
CA PHE A 49 -5.48 0.68 3.10
C PHE A 49 -4.10 1.08 2.55
N ALA A 50 -3.13 1.23 3.45
CA ALA A 50 -1.73 1.38 3.09
C ALA A 50 -1.05 0.00 3.19
N VAL A 51 -0.69 -0.59 2.04
CA VAL A 51 -0.23 -1.97 1.96
C VAL A 51 1.22 -2.07 1.54
N GLU A 52 1.93 -3.00 2.16
CA GLU A 52 3.20 -3.52 1.66
C GLU A 52 2.91 -4.56 0.57
N LEU A 53 3.79 -4.69 -0.43
CA LEU A 53 3.65 -5.73 -1.45
C LEU A 53 4.59 -6.90 -1.16
N ALA A 54 4.08 -8.13 -1.32
CA ALA A 54 4.85 -9.36 -1.37
C ALA A 54 4.79 -9.90 -2.81
N VAL A 55 5.85 -9.64 -3.60
CA VAL A 55 5.84 -9.85 -5.06
C VAL A 55 6.71 -11.02 -5.53
N ASN A 56 7.61 -11.52 -4.69
CA ASN A 56 8.46 -12.68 -4.97
C ASN A 56 8.21 -13.81 -3.96
N ASP A 57 8.79 -14.98 -4.20
CA ASP A 57 8.54 -16.18 -3.39
C ASP A 57 9.01 -16.02 -1.94
N GLU A 58 10.15 -15.35 -1.71
CA GLU A 58 10.70 -15.11 -0.37
C GLU A 58 9.80 -14.17 0.43
N GLU A 59 9.37 -13.06 -0.17
CA GLU A 59 8.46 -12.09 0.46
C GLU A 59 7.11 -12.75 0.78
N ARG A 60 6.55 -13.54 -0.16
CA ARG A 60 5.31 -14.27 0.08
C ARG A 60 5.45 -15.35 1.16
N ALA A 61 6.57 -16.06 1.19
CA ALA A 61 6.82 -17.07 2.23
C ALA A 61 6.96 -16.44 3.62
N ARG A 62 7.59 -15.27 3.71
CA ARG A 62 7.76 -14.53 4.97
C ARG A 62 6.48 -13.84 5.41
N GLY A 63 5.78 -13.16 4.51
CA GLY A 63 4.57 -12.39 4.82
C GLY A 63 4.71 -11.51 6.08
N LEU A 64 3.71 -11.58 6.96
CA LEU A 64 3.65 -10.84 8.24
C LEU A 64 4.26 -11.62 9.43
N MET A 65 5.04 -12.68 9.18
CA MET A 65 5.72 -13.44 10.24
C MET A 65 6.55 -12.53 11.15
N TYR A 66 6.60 -12.91 12.44
CA TYR A 66 7.39 -12.27 13.50
C TYR A 66 6.98 -10.83 13.84
N ARG A 67 5.93 -10.28 13.22
CA ARG A 67 5.40 -8.97 13.60
C ARG A 67 4.58 -9.06 14.87
N LYS A 68 4.81 -8.12 15.78
CA LYS A 68 4.10 -8.06 17.07
C LYS A 68 2.78 -7.30 16.95
N GLU A 69 2.64 -6.46 15.91
CA GLU A 69 1.47 -5.63 15.67
C GLU A 69 1.26 -5.38 14.18
N LEU A 70 0.03 -5.11 13.79
CA LEU A 70 -0.38 -4.60 12.49
C LEU A 70 -1.42 -3.50 12.74
N PRO A 71 -1.09 -2.23 12.51
CA PRO A 71 -2.01 -1.11 12.74
C PRO A 71 -3.25 -1.20 11.85
N GLU A 72 -4.40 -0.69 12.32
CA GLU A 72 -5.59 -0.52 11.49
C GLU A 72 -5.29 0.30 10.23
N GLY A 73 -5.91 -0.03 9.11
CA GLY A 73 -5.65 0.60 7.82
C GLY A 73 -4.33 0.21 7.16
N ARG A 74 -3.55 -0.69 7.80
CA ARG A 74 -2.31 -1.27 7.24
C ARG A 74 -2.56 -2.71 6.84
N GLY A 75 -1.76 -3.19 5.89
CA GLY A 75 -1.84 -4.58 5.47
C GLY A 75 -0.66 -5.00 4.60
N MET A 76 -0.73 -6.24 4.13
CA MET A 76 0.18 -6.78 3.13
C MET A 76 -0.62 -7.40 1.98
N LEU A 77 -0.28 -6.99 0.76
CA LEU A 77 -0.88 -7.51 -0.47
C LEU A 77 0.08 -8.49 -1.14
N PHE A 78 -0.32 -9.74 -1.21
CA PHE A 78 0.43 -10.83 -1.86
C PHE A 78 0.06 -10.90 -3.33
N ASP A 79 1.05 -10.78 -4.21
CA ASP A 79 0.90 -10.89 -5.65
C ASP A 79 1.37 -12.27 -6.15
N PHE A 80 0.41 -13.10 -6.56
CA PHE A 80 0.69 -14.44 -7.10
C PHE A 80 0.94 -14.44 -8.63
N LYS A 81 1.00 -13.27 -9.26
CA LYS A 81 1.30 -13.05 -10.69
C LYS A 81 0.25 -13.58 -11.67
N ARG A 82 -0.50 -14.57 -11.31
CA ARG A 82 -1.54 -15.21 -12.12
C ARG A 82 -2.66 -15.75 -11.23
N ASP A 83 -3.82 -16.00 -11.82
CA ASP A 83 -4.91 -16.69 -11.15
C ASP A 83 -4.53 -18.14 -10.83
N GLN A 84 -4.63 -18.51 -9.56
CA GLN A 84 -4.35 -19.86 -9.08
C GLN A 84 -5.03 -20.12 -7.73
N ASN A 85 -5.22 -21.40 -7.41
CA ASN A 85 -5.59 -21.76 -6.06
C ASN A 85 -4.43 -21.46 -5.10
N VAL A 86 -4.73 -20.72 -4.03
CA VAL A 86 -3.76 -20.29 -3.05
C VAL A 86 -4.05 -20.95 -1.70
N SER A 87 -2.99 -21.36 -1.02
CA SER A 87 -3.02 -21.86 0.34
C SER A 87 -2.18 -20.95 1.23
N MET A 88 -2.80 -20.42 2.28
CA MET A 88 -2.16 -19.59 3.29
C MET A 88 -2.09 -20.33 4.61
N TRP A 89 -1.32 -19.84 5.56
CA TRP A 89 -1.19 -20.34 6.93
C TRP A 89 -0.77 -19.20 7.85
N MET A 90 -0.81 -19.45 9.17
CA MET A 90 -0.43 -18.47 10.21
C MET A 90 0.88 -18.86 10.93
N GLU A 91 1.71 -19.73 10.32
CA GLU A 91 2.99 -20.12 10.92
C GLU A 91 3.83 -18.89 11.24
N ASN A 92 4.40 -18.81 12.44
CA ASN A 92 5.21 -17.68 12.92
C ASN A 92 4.52 -16.31 12.89
N THR A 93 3.21 -16.24 12.69
CA THR A 93 2.42 -15.00 12.64
C THR A 93 1.69 -14.80 13.95
N TYR A 94 2.09 -13.77 14.71
CA TYR A 94 1.60 -13.54 16.08
C TYR A 94 0.31 -12.75 16.14
N VAL A 95 0.01 -11.99 15.08
CA VAL A 95 -1.18 -11.15 14.98
C VAL A 95 -2.29 -11.93 14.29
N SER A 96 -3.49 -11.95 14.87
CA SER A 96 -4.67 -12.49 14.18
C SER A 96 -5.03 -11.61 13.00
N LEU A 97 -5.36 -12.20 11.86
CA LEU A 97 -5.58 -11.52 10.58
C LEU A 97 -6.94 -11.86 9.98
N ASP A 98 -7.45 -10.94 9.17
CA ASP A 98 -8.43 -11.25 8.14
C ASP A 98 -7.68 -11.42 6.81
N MET A 99 -7.85 -12.57 6.14
CA MET A 99 -7.26 -12.86 4.83
C MET A 99 -8.33 -12.71 3.76
N ILE A 100 -8.17 -11.71 2.89
CA ILE A 100 -9.11 -11.36 1.82
C ILE A 100 -8.56 -11.90 0.51
N PHE A 101 -9.20 -12.92 -0.05
CA PHE A 101 -8.82 -13.59 -1.29
C PHE A 101 -9.46 -12.89 -2.49
N ILE A 102 -8.63 -12.41 -3.45
CA ILE A 102 -9.03 -11.47 -4.50
C ILE A 102 -8.72 -12.09 -5.87
N ARG A 103 -9.74 -12.12 -6.75
CA ARG A 103 -9.63 -12.58 -8.14
C ARG A 103 -8.87 -11.58 -9.02
N ALA A 104 -8.47 -11.98 -10.23
CA ALA A 104 -7.79 -11.10 -11.19
C ALA A 104 -8.62 -9.86 -11.55
N ASP A 105 -9.93 -9.98 -11.60
CA ASP A 105 -10.83 -8.85 -11.85
C ASP A 105 -10.98 -7.90 -10.63
N GLY A 106 -10.27 -8.15 -9.52
CA GLY A 106 -10.33 -7.37 -8.28
C GLY A 106 -11.55 -7.66 -7.41
N ARG A 107 -12.40 -8.64 -7.74
CA ARG A 107 -13.52 -9.02 -6.86
C ARG A 107 -13.05 -9.94 -5.74
N ILE A 108 -13.54 -9.69 -4.55
CA ILE A 108 -13.30 -10.56 -3.39
C ILE A 108 -14.01 -11.89 -3.61
N LEU A 109 -13.25 -12.99 -3.64
CA LEU A 109 -13.78 -14.35 -3.73
C LEU A 109 -14.34 -14.81 -2.38
N ARG A 110 -13.54 -14.66 -1.33
CA ARG A 110 -13.89 -15.02 0.05
C ARG A 110 -13.00 -14.29 1.05
N ILE A 111 -13.41 -14.31 2.31
CA ILE A 111 -12.62 -13.81 3.44
C ILE A 111 -12.50 -14.90 4.49
N ALA A 112 -11.29 -15.15 4.99
CA ALA A 112 -11.06 -15.92 6.20
C ALA A 112 -10.83 -14.93 7.34
N GLU A 113 -11.87 -14.75 8.17
CA GLU A 113 -11.84 -13.80 9.27
C GLU A 113 -11.21 -14.41 10.53
N ASN A 114 -10.55 -13.56 11.33
CA ASN A 114 -10.03 -13.88 12.66
C ASN A 114 -9.16 -15.16 12.67
N THR A 115 -8.22 -15.24 11.74
CA THR A 115 -7.34 -16.41 11.62
C THR A 115 -6.55 -16.65 12.90
N GLN A 116 -6.38 -17.94 13.26
CA GLN A 116 -5.71 -18.33 14.50
C GLN A 116 -4.20 -18.10 14.41
N PRO A 117 -3.59 -17.22 15.24
CA PRO A 117 -2.14 -17.04 15.31
C PRO A 117 -1.39 -18.36 15.51
N LEU A 118 -0.20 -18.44 14.90
CA LEU A 118 0.73 -19.59 14.98
C LEU A 118 0.18 -20.92 14.42
N SER A 119 -1.02 -20.94 13.86
CA SER A 119 -1.61 -22.13 13.26
C SER A 119 -0.93 -22.50 11.95
N ARG A 120 -0.65 -23.80 11.77
CA ARG A 120 -0.18 -24.39 10.50
C ARG A 120 -1.31 -24.96 9.66
N ALA A 121 -2.56 -24.82 10.11
CA ALA A 121 -3.71 -25.26 9.34
C ALA A 121 -3.79 -24.48 8.01
N ILE A 122 -4.09 -25.20 6.94
CA ILE A 122 -4.21 -24.62 5.61
C ILE A 122 -5.49 -23.79 5.51
N ILE A 123 -5.35 -22.54 5.06
CA ILE A 123 -6.43 -21.63 4.76
C ILE A 123 -6.48 -21.48 3.24
N SER A 124 -7.36 -22.28 2.59
CA SER A 124 -7.49 -22.29 1.12
C SER A 124 -8.24 -21.07 0.61
N SER A 125 -7.88 -20.56 -0.57
CA SER A 125 -8.66 -19.55 -1.30
C SER A 125 -10.04 -20.03 -1.71
N GLY A 126 -10.24 -21.36 -1.85
CA GLY A 126 -11.50 -21.95 -2.32
C GLY A 126 -11.78 -21.76 -3.79
N GLY A 127 -10.83 -21.27 -4.57
CA GLY A 127 -10.87 -21.03 -6.01
C GLY A 127 -9.72 -20.18 -6.49
N PRO A 128 -9.60 -19.95 -7.82
CA PRO A 128 -8.52 -19.14 -8.37
C PRO A 128 -8.58 -17.68 -7.89
N VAL A 129 -7.43 -17.19 -7.45
CA VAL A 129 -7.23 -15.78 -7.04
C VAL A 129 -5.90 -15.26 -7.56
N ARG A 130 -5.85 -13.96 -7.83
CA ARG A 130 -4.66 -13.22 -8.27
C ARG A 130 -3.85 -12.73 -7.07
N GLY A 131 -4.52 -12.43 -5.96
CA GLY A 131 -3.88 -11.91 -4.76
C GLY A 131 -4.62 -12.22 -3.47
N VAL A 132 -3.90 -12.00 -2.36
CA VAL A 132 -4.45 -12.04 -1.00
C VAL A 132 -4.06 -10.75 -0.29
N LEU A 133 -5.03 -10.10 0.34
CA LEU A 133 -4.78 -8.98 1.25
C LEU A 133 -4.92 -9.48 2.68
N GLU A 134 -3.88 -9.30 3.48
CA GLU A 134 -3.89 -9.52 4.92
C GLU A 134 -4.01 -8.19 5.66
N VAL A 135 -4.98 -8.12 6.56
CA VAL A 135 -5.24 -6.97 7.47
C VAL A 135 -5.46 -7.47 8.88
N VAL A 136 -5.43 -6.59 9.88
CA VAL A 136 -5.70 -6.99 11.26
C VAL A 136 -7.10 -7.58 11.40
N ALA A 137 -7.25 -8.62 12.20
CA ALA A 137 -8.51 -9.35 12.41
C ALA A 137 -9.66 -8.43 12.85
N GLY A 138 -10.86 -8.72 12.35
CA GLY A 138 -12.06 -7.93 12.60
C GLY A 138 -12.26 -6.75 11.67
N THR A 139 -11.27 -6.42 10.82
CA THR A 139 -11.34 -5.32 9.85
C THR A 139 -12.50 -5.52 8.86
N ALA A 140 -12.63 -6.73 8.29
CA ALA A 140 -13.67 -7.02 7.32
C ALA A 140 -15.07 -6.79 7.91
N ARG A 141 -15.32 -7.29 9.10
CA ARG A 141 -16.60 -7.12 9.80
C ARG A 141 -16.86 -5.66 10.17
N LYS A 142 -15.86 -4.97 10.72
CA LYS A 142 -15.96 -3.56 11.14
C LYS A 142 -16.33 -2.64 9.97
N LEU A 143 -15.77 -2.91 8.78
CA LEU A 143 -15.97 -2.09 7.58
C LEU A 143 -17.04 -2.64 6.63
N GLY A 144 -17.71 -3.73 7.00
CA GLY A 144 -18.76 -4.36 6.17
C GLY A 144 -18.26 -4.88 4.83
N ILE A 145 -16.97 -5.28 4.78
CA ILE A 145 -16.34 -5.86 3.58
C ILE A 145 -16.78 -7.31 3.46
N ALA A 146 -17.22 -7.70 2.26
CA ALA A 146 -17.78 -9.02 1.98
C ALA A 146 -17.30 -9.61 0.65
N ALA A 147 -17.54 -10.90 0.45
CA ALA A 147 -17.36 -11.53 -0.86
C ALA A 147 -18.21 -10.83 -1.92
N GLY A 148 -17.63 -10.60 -3.11
CA GLY A 148 -18.22 -9.85 -4.21
C GLY A 148 -17.87 -8.36 -4.24
N ASP A 149 -17.38 -7.78 -3.14
CA ASP A 149 -16.89 -6.40 -3.11
C ASP A 149 -15.69 -6.21 -4.03
N LYS A 150 -15.44 -4.95 -4.41
CA LYS A 150 -14.41 -4.61 -5.40
C LYS A 150 -13.18 -3.99 -4.75
N VAL A 151 -12.03 -4.55 -5.06
CA VAL A 151 -10.71 -4.02 -4.70
C VAL A 151 -10.15 -3.23 -5.87
N ALA A 152 -9.70 -2.01 -5.61
CA ALA A 152 -9.01 -1.14 -6.54
C ALA A 152 -7.53 -1.06 -6.16
N HIS A 153 -6.66 -1.57 -7.02
CA HIS A 153 -5.20 -1.50 -6.93
C HIS A 153 -4.61 -1.74 -8.33
N PRO A 154 -3.45 -1.14 -8.70
CA PRO A 154 -2.83 -1.35 -10.02
C PRO A 154 -2.66 -2.83 -10.41
N MET A 155 -2.42 -3.71 -9.43
CA MET A 155 -2.29 -5.15 -9.64
C MET A 155 -3.52 -5.80 -10.31
N PHE A 156 -4.72 -5.22 -10.15
CA PHE A 156 -5.99 -5.72 -10.68
C PHE A 156 -6.51 -4.90 -11.88
N GLN A 157 -5.73 -3.91 -12.35
CA GLN A 157 -6.06 -3.09 -13.51
C GLN A 157 -5.36 -3.68 -14.73
N GLY A 158 -6.13 -4.12 -15.73
CA GLY A 158 -5.58 -4.55 -17.01
C GLY A 158 -5.88 -6.01 -17.42
N HIS A 159 -6.94 -6.59 -16.90
CA HIS A 159 -7.47 -7.87 -17.37
C HIS A 159 -8.93 -7.74 -17.80
#